data_6eee5161d6947267b840d5f7a730aab7
#
_entry.id   6eee5161d6947267b840d5f7a730aab7
#
_cell.length_a   1.000
_cell.length_b   1.000
_cell.length_c   1.000
_cell.angle_alpha   90.00
_cell.angle_beta   90.00
_cell.angle_gamma   90.00
#
_symmetry.space_group_name_H-M   'P 1'
#
loop_
_entity.id
_entity.type
_entity.pdbx_description
1 polymer ?
#
loop_
_entity_poly.entity_id
_entity_poly.type
_entity_poly.pdbx_seq_one_letter_code
_entity_poly.pdbx_strand_id
1 'polypeptide(L)'
;TFMPKPFIEHPGSGMHTHLSLFEGEENAFFSPAGQYRLSTTGRQFIAGLLAHAEEIAAITNQHVNSYKRLWGGGEAPSYVCWGHLNRSALVRVPLYKPKKAAAARIEYRAPDPSANPYLAFAVLIAAGLDGIEKKMELMPEAEDNVWDLSDRERQVMGIHALPASLSDAVRAMKSSDLVASTLGEQVFDYVIRNKRKEWTEYRQQITRQELEQFLKVVPR
;
A
#
# COMPACT_ATOMS: atom_id res chain seq x y z
N THR A 1 12.06 -16.92 -4.06
CA THR A 1 12.60 -15.56 -4.20
C THR A 1 11.73 -14.53 -3.47
N PHE A 2 12.34 -13.45 -3.02
CA PHE A 2 11.64 -12.29 -2.45
C PHE A 2 11.35 -11.20 -3.51
N MET A 3 11.59 -11.48 -4.79
CA MET A 3 11.27 -10.55 -5.88
C MET A 3 9.75 -10.36 -6.00
N PRO A 4 9.25 -9.12 -6.01
CA PRO A 4 7.81 -8.84 -6.00
C PRO A 4 7.05 -9.38 -7.22
N LYS A 5 7.63 -9.27 -8.42
CA LYS A 5 7.04 -9.75 -9.69
C LYS A 5 8.12 -10.41 -10.56
N PRO A 6 8.43 -11.70 -10.35
CA PRO A 6 9.46 -12.39 -11.11
C PRO A 6 9.00 -12.84 -12.51
N PHE A 7 7.70 -13.11 -12.71
CA PHE A 7 7.13 -13.61 -13.96
C PHE A 7 5.93 -12.76 -14.40
N ILE A 8 5.81 -12.51 -15.69
CA ILE A 8 4.72 -11.69 -16.25
C ILE A 8 3.38 -12.41 -16.10
N GLU A 9 3.34 -13.71 -16.40
CA GLU A 9 2.10 -14.51 -16.48
C GLU A 9 1.59 -14.99 -15.11
N HIS A 10 2.39 -14.83 -14.06
CA HIS A 10 2.03 -15.29 -12.72
C HIS A 10 1.78 -14.13 -11.77
N PRO A 11 0.91 -14.29 -10.76
CA PRO A 11 0.77 -13.33 -9.67
C PRO A 11 2.13 -13.03 -9.02
N GLY A 12 2.29 -11.80 -8.52
CA GLY A 12 3.45 -11.42 -7.73
C GLY A 12 3.37 -11.93 -6.28
N SER A 13 4.43 -11.70 -5.53
CA SER A 13 4.50 -12.00 -4.09
C SER A 13 4.16 -10.78 -3.26
N GLY A 14 3.26 -10.92 -2.29
CA GLY A 14 2.92 -9.89 -1.30
C GLY A 14 3.36 -10.26 0.10
N MET A 15 3.66 -9.26 0.91
CA MET A 15 3.85 -9.38 2.36
C MET A 15 2.66 -8.70 3.06
N HIS A 16 1.48 -9.30 2.94
CA HIS A 16 0.29 -8.74 3.57
C HIS A 16 0.49 -8.64 5.09
N THR A 17 0.36 -7.43 5.61
CA THR A 17 0.63 -7.14 7.01
C THR A 17 -0.67 -7.04 7.78
N HIS A 18 -0.84 -7.92 8.75
CA HIS A 18 -1.99 -7.90 9.66
C HIS A 18 -1.65 -7.06 10.90
N LEU A 19 -2.56 -6.15 11.25
CA LEU A 19 -2.40 -5.25 12.38
C LEU A 19 -3.63 -5.32 13.30
N SER A 20 -3.37 -5.23 14.59
CA SER A 20 -4.36 -5.00 15.65
C SER A 20 -3.71 -4.18 16.76
N LEU A 21 -4.50 -3.40 17.47
CA LEU A 21 -4.06 -2.68 18.66
C LEU A 21 -4.76 -3.26 19.89
N PHE A 22 -4.04 -3.28 21.00
CA PHE A 22 -4.57 -3.72 22.28
C PHE A 22 -4.36 -2.63 23.33
N GLU A 23 -5.35 -2.46 24.17
CA GLU A 23 -5.26 -1.70 25.41
C GLU A 23 -5.39 -2.69 26.56
N GLY A 24 -4.25 -3.05 27.17
CA GLY A 24 -4.16 -4.21 28.05
C GLY A 24 -4.52 -5.50 27.31
N GLU A 25 -5.54 -6.22 27.78
CA GLU A 25 -6.04 -7.47 27.20
C GLU A 25 -7.16 -7.25 26.17
N GLU A 26 -7.63 -6.02 26.00
CA GLU A 26 -8.75 -5.70 25.12
C GLU A 26 -8.26 -5.26 23.73
N ASN A 27 -8.85 -5.86 22.68
CA ASN A 27 -8.57 -5.49 21.31
C ASN A 27 -9.28 -4.17 20.96
N ALA A 28 -8.52 -3.10 20.78
CA ALA A 28 -9.02 -1.76 20.50
C ALA A 28 -9.71 -1.62 19.13
N PHE A 29 -9.51 -2.57 18.22
CA PHE A 29 -10.19 -2.57 16.91
C PHE A 29 -11.57 -3.21 16.96
N PHE A 30 -11.93 -3.88 18.07
CA PHE A 30 -13.21 -4.56 18.19
C PHE A 30 -14.30 -3.66 18.79
N SER A 31 -15.50 -3.69 18.19
CA SER A 31 -16.73 -3.17 18.77
C SER A 31 -17.92 -4.02 18.34
N PRO A 32 -18.70 -4.58 19.28
CA PRO A 32 -19.85 -5.43 18.93
C PRO A 32 -20.94 -4.70 18.14
N ALA A 33 -21.05 -3.38 18.29
CA ALA A 33 -22.04 -2.53 17.62
C ALA A 33 -21.51 -1.92 16.30
N GLY A 34 -20.22 -2.00 16.01
CA GLY A 34 -19.62 -1.44 14.79
C GLY A 34 -19.95 -2.25 13.55
N GLN A 35 -19.97 -1.59 12.39
CA GLN A 35 -20.01 -2.27 11.09
C GLN A 35 -18.82 -3.25 11.01
N TYR A 36 -19.07 -4.49 10.61
CA TYR A 36 -18.08 -5.58 10.63
C TYR A 36 -17.44 -5.80 12.01
N ARG A 37 -18.07 -5.34 13.08
CA ARG A 37 -17.57 -5.31 14.45
C ARG A 37 -16.27 -4.52 14.61
N LEU A 38 -16.03 -3.56 13.72
CA LEU A 38 -14.90 -2.66 13.77
C LEU A 38 -15.22 -1.45 14.64
N SER A 39 -14.32 -1.13 15.56
CA SER A 39 -14.47 0.04 16.45
C SER A 39 -14.18 1.34 15.72
N THR A 40 -14.51 2.48 16.36
CA THR A 40 -14.10 3.81 15.89
C THR A 40 -12.58 3.91 15.78
N THR A 41 -11.83 3.38 16.75
CA THR A 41 -10.36 3.33 16.72
C THR A 41 -9.84 2.56 15.51
N GLY A 42 -10.42 1.39 15.21
CA GLY A 42 -10.05 0.61 14.02
C GLY A 42 -10.37 1.35 12.72
N ARG A 43 -11.50 2.05 12.64
CA ARG A 43 -11.87 2.87 11.47
C ARG A 43 -10.92 4.04 11.28
N GLN A 44 -10.56 4.75 12.34
CA GLN A 44 -9.61 5.86 12.31
C GLN A 44 -8.21 5.38 11.91
N PHE A 45 -7.78 4.23 12.41
CA PHE A 45 -6.51 3.61 12.03
C PHE A 45 -6.47 3.29 10.52
N ILE A 46 -7.54 2.72 9.97
CA ILE A 46 -7.64 2.48 8.52
C ILE A 46 -7.60 3.82 7.76
N ALA A 47 -8.34 4.83 8.21
CA ALA A 47 -8.35 6.14 7.56
C ALA A 47 -6.95 6.75 7.49
N GLY A 48 -6.15 6.65 8.56
CA GLY A 48 -4.76 7.08 8.56
C GLY A 48 -3.88 6.31 7.57
N LEU A 49 -4.02 4.97 7.50
CA LEU A 49 -3.32 4.16 6.52
C LEU A 49 -3.64 4.55 5.07
N LEU A 50 -4.91 4.87 4.80
CA LEU A 50 -5.33 5.30 3.45
C LEU A 50 -4.82 6.71 3.14
N ALA A 51 -4.87 7.64 4.10
CA ALA A 51 -4.40 9.02 3.92
C ALA A 51 -2.91 9.09 3.58
N HIS A 52 -2.10 8.22 4.19
CA HIS A 52 -0.64 8.19 4.01
C HIS A 52 -0.15 7.11 3.03
N ALA A 53 -1.07 6.41 2.32
CA ALA A 53 -0.73 5.27 1.49
C ALA A 53 0.33 5.57 0.42
N GLU A 54 0.23 6.72 -0.24
CA GLU A 54 1.19 7.13 -1.27
C GLU A 54 2.55 7.50 -0.67
N GLU A 55 2.55 8.15 0.49
CA GLU A 55 3.75 8.64 1.17
C GLU A 55 4.64 7.48 1.67
N ILE A 56 4.01 6.40 2.16
CA ILE A 56 4.71 5.22 2.68
C ILE A 56 5.05 4.20 1.60
N ALA A 57 4.58 4.39 0.36
CA ALA A 57 4.74 3.42 -0.72
C ALA A 57 6.21 3.11 -1.06
N ALA A 58 7.11 4.12 -1.01
CA ALA A 58 8.54 3.89 -1.27
C ALA A 58 9.23 3.03 -0.21
N ILE A 59 8.63 2.86 0.97
CA ILE A 59 9.11 1.99 2.05
C ILE A 59 8.49 0.60 1.95
N THR A 60 7.19 0.50 1.68
CA THR A 60 6.46 -0.77 1.60
C THR A 60 6.67 -1.49 0.26
N ASN A 61 7.04 -0.75 -0.78
CA ASN A 61 7.24 -1.19 -2.17
C ASN A 61 8.52 -0.54 -2.72
N GLN A 62 9.67 -1.03 -2.24
CA GLN A 62 10.93 -0.28 -2.31
C GLN A 62 11.71 -0.43 -3.63
N HIS A 63 11.27 -1.26 -4.57
CA HIS A 63 11.98 -1.51 -5.82
C HIS A 63 11.15 -1.13 -7.06
N VAL A 64 11.82 -0.87 -8.17
CA VAL A 64 11.14 -0.70 -9.47
C VAL A 64 10.21 -1.88 -9.76
N ASN A 65 10.65 -3.10 -9.44
CA ASN A 65 9.87 -4.31 -9.65
C ASN A 65 8.61 -4.39 -8.75
N SER A 66 8.58 -3.70 -7.61
CA SER A 66 7.40 -3.61 -6.74
C SER A 66 6.19 -3.02 -7.47
N TYR A 67 6.41 -2.01 -8.32
CA TYR A 67 5.35 -1.35 -9.10
C TYR A 67 4.86 -2.21 -10.26
N LYS A 68 5.70 -3.10 -10.78
CA LYS A 68 5.26 -4.13 -11.72
C LYS A 68 4.32 -5.15 -11.08
N ARG A 69 4.45 -5.41 -9.76
CA ARG A 69 3.48 -6.19 -9.00
C ARG A 69 2.20 -5.41 -8.79
N LEU A 70 2.29 -4.19 -8.27
CA LEU A 70 1.10 -3.37 -7.97
C LEU A 70 0.24 -3.12 -9.20
N TRP A 71 0.85 -2.82 -10.35
CA TRP A 71 0.18 -2.44 -11.59
C TRP A 71 0.10 -3.58 -12.63
N GLY A 72 0.53 -4.77 -12.27
CA GLY A 72 0.52 -5.94 -13.16
C GLY A 72 -0.83 -6.65 -13.26
N GLY A 73 -1.87 -6.13 -12.64
CA GLY A 73 -3.18 -6.79 -12.54
C GLY A 73 -3.23 -7.89 -11.48
N GLY A 74 -4.39 -8.48 -11.29
CA GLY A 74 -4.62 -9.56 -10.33
C GLY A 74 -5.04 -9.10 -8.95
N GLU A 75 -4.49 -9.71 -7.89
CA GLU A 75 -4.92 -9.46 -6.51
C GLU A 75 -4.08 -8.38 -5.78
N ALA A 76 -3.10 -7.76 -6.45
CA ALA A 76 -2.32 -6.69 -5.83
C ALA A 76 -3.12 -5.38 -5.83
N PRO A 77 -3.12 -4.62 -4.72
CA PRO A 77 -3.85 -3.36 -4.66
C PRO A 77 -3.10 -2.27 -5.44
N SER A 78 -3.84 -1.55 -6.29
CA SER A 78 -3.31 -0.39 -7.04
C SER A 78 -4.02 0.90 -6.69
N TYR A 79 -5.09 0.80 -5.93
CA TYR A 79 -5.94 1.92 -5.58
C TYR A 79 -6.12 2.03 -4.08
N VAL A 80 -6.23 3.27 -3.60
CA VAL A 80 -6.39 3.59 -2.18
C VAL A 80 -7.86 3.47 -1.80
N CYS A 81 -8.21 2.32 -1.23
CA CYS A 81 -9.56 2.03 -0.72
C CYS A 81 -9.49 0.93 0.35
N TRP A 82 -10.59 0.73 1.05
CA TRP A 82 -10.74 -0.38 1.98
C TRP A 82 -11.99 -1.18 1.66
N GLY A 83 -12.04 -2.42 2.15
CA GLY A 83 -13.21 -3.27 2.02
C GLY A 83 -13.19 -4.45 2.98
N HIS A 84 -14.37 -5.05 3.21
CA HIS A 84 -14.50 -6.19 4.10
C HIS A 84 -14.13 -7.51 3.42
N LEU A 85 -14.71 -7.82 2.28
CA LEU A 85 -14.43 -9.04 1.52
C LEU A 85 -13.64 -8.80 0.22
N ASN A 86 -13.42 -7.55 -0.12
CA ASN A 86 -12.82 -7.13 -1.38
C ASN A 86 -11.30 -7.42 -1.39
N ARG A 87 -10.87 -8.30 -2.30
CA ARG A 87 -9.45 -8.65 -2.47
C ARG A 87 -8.65 -7.62 -3.29
N SER A 88 -9.32 -6.72 -4.00
CA SER A 88 -8.67 -5.62 -4.71
C SER A 88 -8.39 -4.40 -3.81
N ALA A 89 -8.96 -4.36 -2.61
CA ALA A 89 -8.78 -3.26 -1.66
C ALA A 89 -7.36 -3.23 -1.08
N LEU A 90 -6.86 -2.01 -0.83
CA LEU A 90 -5.58 -1.77 -0.18
C LEU A 90 -5.60 -2.21 1.29
N VAL A 91 -6.67 -1.86 2.00
CA VAL A 91 -6.90 -2.31 3.37
C VAL A 91 -8.12 -3.22 3.40
N ARG A 92 -7.95 -4.44 3.87
CA ARG A 92 -9.03 -5.39 4.04
C ARG A 92 -9.32 -5.60 5.52
N VAL A 93 -10.61 -5.66 5.87
CA VAL A 93 -11.08 -6.10 7.18
C VAL A 93 -11.47 -7.57 7.05
N PRO A 94 -10.63 -8.53 7.48
CA PRO A 94 -10.93 -9.94 7.27
C PRO A 94 -12.03 -10.43 8.21
N LEU A 95 -12.79 -11.43 7.74
CA LEU A 95 -13.72 -12.17 8.60
C LEU A 95 -12.98 -12.91 9.71
N TYR A 96 -13.56 -12.93 10.89
CA TYR A 96 -13.10 -13.75 11.99
C TYR A 96 -14.27 -14.50 12.66
N LYS A 97 -13.97 -15.58 13.35
CA LYS A 97 -15.00 -16.43 13.95
C LYS A 97 -15.82 -15.65 14.99
N PRO A 98 -17.14 -15.86 15.07
CA PRO A 98 -17.96 -15.30 16.15
C PRO A 98 -17.37 -15.58 17.53
N LYS A 99 -17.55 -14.65 18.48
CA LYS A 99 -17.04 -14.72 19.86
C LYS A 99 -15.50 -14.67 20.02
N LYS A 100 -14.75 -14.29 18.97
CA LYS A 100 -13.30 -14.09 19.04
C LYS A 100 -12.94 -12.60 18.86
N ALA A 101 -13.35 -11.75 19.81
CA ALA A 101 -13.04 -10.31 19.81
C ALA A 101 -11.54 -10.03 19.67
N ALA A 102 -10.70 -10.79 20.37
CA ALA A 102 -9.24 -10.67 20.30
C ALA A 102 -8.66 -10.93 18.89
N ALA A 103 -9.42 -11.54 17.96
CA ALA A 103 -8.98 -11.79 16.59
C ALA A 103 -9.32 -10.66 15.62
N ALA A 104 -9.96 -9.57 16.07
CA ALA A 104 -10.24 -8.40 15.25
C ALA A 104 -8.93 -7.79 14.76
N ARG A 105 -8.82 -7.60 13.44
CA ARG A 105 -7.61 -7.09 12.79
C ARG A 105 -7.93 -6.48 11.45
N ILE A 106 -7.00 -5.73 10.93
CA ILE A 106 -6.98 -5.27 9.55
C ILE A 106 -5.82 -5.90 8.82
N GLU A 107 -5.87 -5.92 7.50
CA GLU A 107 -4.84 -6.42 6.61
C GLU A 107 -4.44 -5.33 5.63
N TYR A 108 -3.22 -4.82 5.72
CA TYR A 108 -2.65 -3.89 4.73
C TYR A 108 -1.94 -4.70 3.64
N ARG A 109 -2.34 -4.54 2.38
CA ARG A 109 -2.04 -5.49 1.31
C ARG A 109 -0.99 -5.03 0.30
N ALA A 110 -0.57 -3.75 0.34
CA ALA A 110 0.42 -3.24 -0.59
C ALA A 110 1.83 -3.82 -0.39
N PRO A 111 2.37 -4.01 0.83
CA PRO A 111 3.77 -4.39 1.00
C PRO A 111 4.13 -5.65 0.23
N ASP A 112 5.33 -5.69 -0.30
CA ASP A 112 5.91 -6.87 -0.90
C ASP A 112 7.07 -7.44 -0.07
N PRO A 113 7.48 -8.70 -0.29
CA PRO A 113 8.44 -9.37 0.59
C PRO A 113 9.87 -8.84 0.48
N SER A 114 10.15 -7.92 -0.45
CA SER A 114 11.46 -7.24 -0.53
C SER A 114 11.58 -6.07 0.43
N ALA A 115 10.46 -5.59 0.99
CA ALA A 115 10.45 -4.47 1.93
C ALA A 115 11.24 -4.80 3.20
N ASN A 116 11.94 -3.79 3.73
CA ASN A 116 12.53 -3.91 5.07
C ASN A 116 11.39 -3.90 6.10
N PRO A 117 11.13 -5.02 6.83
CA PRO A 117 9.98 -5.12 7.72
C PRO A 117 10.02 -4.11 8.88
N TYR A 118 11.20 -3.76 9.38
CA TYR A 118 11.32 -2.78 10.46
C TYR A 118 10.86 -1.40 10.03
N LEU A 119 11.28 -0.95 8.84
CA LEU A 119 10.87 0.34 8.30
C LEU A 119 9.40 0.32 7.87
N ALA A 120 8.96 -0.78 7.22
CA ALA A 120 7.57 -0.93 6.79
C ALA A 120 6.60 -0.90 7.99
N PHE A 121 6.89 -1.63 9.05
CA PHE A 121 6.04 -1.63 10.25
C PHE A 121 6.05 -0.29 10.96
N ALA A 122 7.19 0.39 11.03
CA ALA A 122 7.28 1.72 11.64
C ALA A 122 6.34 2.72 10.94
N VAL A 123 6.41 2.82 9.60
CA VAL A 123 5.56 3.77 8.85
C VAL A 123 4.09 3.36 8.84
N LEU A 124 3.76 2.07 8.85
CA LEU A 124 2.39 1.58 8.94
C LEU A 124 1.75 1.93 10.30
N ILE A 125 2.50 1.73 11.39
CA ILE A 125 2.03 2.08 12.73
C ILE A 125 1.87 3.60 12.84
N ALA A 126 2.85 4.38 12.42
CA ALA A 126 2.79 5.83 12.45
C ALA A 126 1.59 6.37 11.66
N ALA A 127 1.35 5.88 10.43
CA ALA A 127 0.21 6.28 9.61
C ALA A 127 -1.14 5.96 10.28
N GLY A 128 -1.27 4.75 10.84
CA GLY A 128 -2.49 4.36 11.53
C GLY A 128 -2.74 5.15 12.81
N LEU A 129 -1.70 5.43 13.61
CA LEU A 129 -1.81 6.23 14.83
C LEU A 129 -2.14 7.70 14.53
N ASP A 130 -1.59 8.27 13.46
CA ASP A 130 -1.94 9.63 13.00
C ASP A 130 -3.44 9.74 12.68
N GLY A 131 -4.00 8.68 12.07
CA GLY A 131 -5.44 8.60 11.82
C GLY A 131 -6.29 8.61 13.10
N ILE A 132 -5.84 7.92 14.16
CA ILE A 132 -6.50 7.93 15.47
C ILE A 132 -6.36 9.31 16.13
N GLU A 133 -5.16 9.85 16.16
CA GLU A 133 -4.84 11.13 16.81
C GLU A 133 -5.63 12.27 16.18
N LYS A 134 -5.70 12.32 14.85
CA LYS A 134 -6.45 13.31 14.08
C LYS A 134 -7.94 12.99 13.96
N LYS A 135 -8.40 11.86 14.51
CA LYS A 135 -9.79 11.38 14.43
C LYS A 135 -10.31 11.37 12.99
N MET A 136 -9.50 10.87 12.07
CA MET A 136 -9.83 10.87 10.64
C MET A 136 -11.09 10.07 10.36
N GLU A 137 -11.92 10.60 9.45
CA GLU A 137 -13.09 9.89 8.96
C GLU A 137 -12.70 8.87 7.89
N LEU A 138 -13.22 7.66 8.02
CA LEU A 138 -13.01 6.61 7.04
C LEU A 138 -13.98 6.79 5.87
N MET A 139 -13.43 6.84 4.66
CA MET A 139 -14.19 6.88 3.41
C MET A 139 -15.18 5.70 3.31
N PRO A 140 -16.19 5.76 2.43
CA PRO A 140 -17.07 4.62 2.16
C PRO A 140 -16.28 3.38 1.70
N GLU A 141 -16.82 2.22 2.01
CA GLU A 141 -16.26 0.92 1.60
C GLU A 141 -16.33 0.73 0.08
N ALA A 142 -15.30 0.15 -0.50
CA ALA A 142 -15.31 -0.36 -1.87
C ALA A 142 -15.81 -1.82 -1.85
N GLU A 143 -17.07 -2.03 -2.18
CA GLU A 143 -17.70 -3.37 -2.19
C GLU A 143 -17.29 -4.15 -3.43
N ASP A 144 -17.22 -3.48 -4.58
CA ASP A 144 -16.90 -4.07 -5.87
C ASP A 144 -15.39 -4.16 -6.13
N ASN A 145 -15.03 -4.97 -7.12
CA ASN A 145 -13.65 -5.05 -7.59
C ASN A 145 -13.23 -3.70 -8.21
N VAL A 146 -12.34 -2.98 -7.53
CA VAL A 146 -11.93 -1.63 -7.96
C VAL A 146 -11.19 -1.59 -9.30
N TRP A 147 -10.71 -2.74 -9.80
CA TRP A 147 -10.11 -2.85 -11.12
C TRP A 147 -11.14 -2.76 -12.25
N ASP A 148 -12.37 -3.19 -11.98
CA ASP A 148 -13.46 -3.21 -12.98
C ASP A 148 -14.17 -1.86 -13.08
N LEU A 149 -13.94 -0.95 -12.12
CA LEU A 149 -14.50 0.39 -12.13
C LEU A 149 -13.81 1.27 -13.18
N SER A 150 -14.58 2.14 -13.82
CA SER A 150 -14.03 3.22 -14.65
C SER A 150 -13.33 4.29 -13.81
N ASP A 151 -12.46 5.10 -14.42
CA ASP A 151 -11.79 6.21 -13.74
C ASP A 151 -12.79 7.21 -13.13
N ARG A 152 -13.92 7.43 -13.81
CA ARG A 152 -14.99 8.31 -13.33
C ARG A 152 -15.66 7.75 -12.07
N GLU A 153 -15.95 6.46 -12.03
CA GLU A 153 -16.54 5.80 -10.86
C GLU A 153 -15.58 5.86 -9.68
N ARG A 154 -14.31 5.54 -9.88
CA ARG A 154 -13.29 5.69 -8.84
C ARG A 154 -13.20 7.11 -8.31
N GLN A 155 -13.21 8.11 -9.19
CA GLN A 155 -13.16 9.51 -8.80
C GLN A 155 -14.37 9.93 -7.96
N VAL A 156 -15.58 9.50 -8.34
CA VAL A 156 -16.82 9.78 -7.58
C VAL A 156 -16.76 9.14 -6.19
N MET A 157 -16.17 7.96 -6.06
CA MET A 157 -15.99 7.27 -4.79
C MET A 157 -14.81 7.81 -3.95
N GLY A 158 -14.05 8.77 -4.45
CA GLY A 158 -12.84 9.27 -3.79
C GLY A 158 -11.66 8.28 -3.81
N ILE A 159 -11.73 7.26 -4.66
CA ILE A 159 -10.68 6.25 -4.81
C ILE A 159 -9.62 6.79 -5.76
N HIS A 160 -8.41 6.98 -5.27
CA HIS A 160 -7.26 7.40 -6.08
C HIS A 160 -6.23 6.28 -6.22
N ALA A 161 -5.30 6.46 -7.16
CA ALA A 161 -4.31 5.46 -7.48
C ALA A 161 -3.12 5.52 -6.51
N LEU A 162 -2.53 4.39 -6.17
CA LEU A 162 -1.19 4.34 -5.60
C LEU A 162 -0.15 4.82 -6.63
N PRO A 163 1.06 5.21 -6.20
CA PRO A 163 2.14 5.56 -7.12
C PRO A 163 2.33 4.50 -8.20
N ALA A 164 2.45 4.94 -9.45
CA ALA A 164 2.64 4.04 -10.59
C ALA A 164 4.09 3.61 -10.80
N SER A 165 5.03 4.30 -10.19
CA SER A 165 6.46 4.02 -10.29
C SER A 165 7.20 4.31 -8.99
N LEU A 166 8.43 3.76 -8.88
CA LEU A 166 9.33 4.09 -7.77
C LEU A 166 9.62 5.60 -7.71
N SER A 167 9.70 6.28 -8.86
CA SER A 167 9.89 7.74 -8.92
C SER A 167 8.75 8.51 -8.27
N ASP A 168 7.51 8.10 -8.55
CA ASP A 168 6.32 8.74 -8.00
C ASP A 168 6.23 8.54 -6.50
N ALA A 169 6.49 7.32 -6.03
CA ALA A 169 6.51 7.00 -4.61
C ALA A 169 7.60 7.76 -3.84
N VAL A 170 8.79 7.87 -4.41
CA VAL A 170 9.87 8.67 -3.79
C VAL A 170 9.51 10.16 -3.76
N ARG A 171 8.77 10.64 -4.76
CA ARG A 171 8.27 12.03 -4.78
C ARG A 171 7.25 12.26 -3.66
N ALA A 172 6.28 11.37 -3.50
CA ALA A 172 5.30 11.42 -2.43
C ALA A 172 5.99 11.34 -1.04
N MET A 173 6.87 10.36 -0.85
CA MET A 173 7.63 10.20 0.40
C MET A 173 8.42 11.47 0.78
N LYS A 174 9.07 12.12 -0.21
CA LYS A 174 9.89 13.30 0.04
C LYS A 174 9.12 14.47 0.65
N SER A 175 7.82 14.56 0.37
CA SER A 175 6.93 15.62 0.86
C SER A 175 6.22 15.23 2.16
N SER A 176 6.55 14.08 2.74
CA SER A 176 5.86 13.55 3.91
C SER A 176 6.59 13.89 5.21
N ASP A 177 6.00 14.74 6.02
CA ASP A 177 6.47 15.01 7.38
C ASP A 177 6.32 13.77 8.27
N LEU A 178 5.28 12.97 8.06
CA LEU A 178 5.05 11.73 8.81
C LEU A 178 6.19 10.74 8.59
N VAL A 179 6.57 10.47 7.34
CA VAL A 179 7.65 9.51 7.04
C VAL A 179 8.98 10.06 7.53
N ALA A 180 9.25 11.37 7.33
CA ALA A 180 10.48 12.00 7.80
C ALA A 180 10.64 11.90 9.32
N SER A 181 9.59 12.21 10.08
CA SER A 181 9.61 12.13 11.55
C SER A 181 9.71 10.68 12.06
N THR A 182 9.06 9.74 11.38
CA THR A 182 9.06 8.31 11.75
C THR A 182 10.43 7.66 11.55
N LEU A 183 11.09 7.95 10.44
CA LEU A 183 12.38 7.34 10.10
C LEU A 183 13.59 8.09 10.68
N GLY A 184 13.41 9.36 11.01
CA GLY A 184 14.49 10.28 11.32
C GLY A 184 15.29 10.70 10.07
N GLU A 185 15.92 11.87 10.15
CA GLU A 185 16.58 12.54 9.03
C GLU A 185 17.58 11.63 8.29
N GLN A 186 18.43 10.93 9.02
CA GLN A 186 19.48 10.11 8.44
C GLN A 186 18.95 8.98 7.58
N VAL A 187 17.96 8.22 8.08
CA VAL A 187 17.37 7.07 7.35
C VAL A 187 16.51 7.57 6.20
N PHE A 188 15.72 8.61 6.44
CA PHE A 188 14.87 9.24 5.43
C PHE A 188 15.69 9.70 4.21
N ASP A 189 16.74 10.48 4.43
CA ASP A 189 17.61 10.97 3.35
C ASP A 189 18.36 9.85 2.64
N TYR A 190 18.81 8.84 3.39
CA TYR A 190 19.46 7.67 2.82
C TYR A 190 18.53 6.93 1.85
N VAL A 191 17.29 6.66 2.26
CA VAL A 191 16.30 5.98 1.43
C VAL A 191 16.01 6.79 0.16
N ILE A 192 15.76 8.10 0.29
CA ILE A 192 15.48 8.95 -0.87
C ILE A 192 16.66 8.93 -1.87
N ARG A 193 17.88 9.09 -1.41
CA ARG A 193 19.08 9.06 -2.28
C ARG A 193 19.24 7.72 -2.96
N ASN A 194 19.10 6.62 -2.21
CA ASN A 194 19.25 5.27 -2.70
C ASN A 194 18.19 4.95 -3.77
N LYS A 195 16.91 5.25 -3.50
CA LYS A 195 15.81 4.94 -4.42
C LYS A 195 15.80 5.82 -5.67
N ARG A 196 16.25 7.07 -5.56
CA ARG A 196 16.49 7.93 -6.75
C ARG A 196 17.61 7.39 -7.63
N LYS A 197 18.69 6.88 -7.03
CA LYS A 197 19.77 6.25 -7.78
C LYS A 197 19.27 5.01 -8.51
N GLU A 198 18.57 4.10 -7.82
CA GLU A 198 17.97 2.89 -8.40
C GLU A 198 17.07 3.23 -9.61
N TRP A 199 16.19 4.24 -9.46
CA TRP A 199 15.33 4.69 -10.54
C TRP A 199 16.12 5.26 -11.73
N THR A 200 17.15 6.07 -11.47
CA THR A 200 17.98 6.67 -12.51
C THR A 200 18.73 5.61 -13.31
N GLU A 201 19.31 4.63 -12.63
CA GLU A 201 20.00 3.51 -13.26
C GLU A 201 19.05 2.63 -14.09
N TYR A 202 17.85 2.37 -13.55
CA TYR A 202 16.83 1.58 -14.25
C TYR A 202 16.36 2.27 -15.54
N ARG A 203 16.00 3.54 -15.50
CA ARG A 203 15.46 4.25 -16.66
C ARG A 203 16.47 4.49 -17.78
N GLN A 204 17.75 4.30 -17.52
CA GLN A 204 18.81 4.41 -18.52
C GLN A 204 19.06 3.09 -19.25
N GLN A 205 18.49 1.98 -18.77
CA GLN A 205 18.66 0.68 -19.40
C GLN A 205 17.84 0.62 -20.70
N ILE A 206 18.49 0.16 -21.75
CA ILE A 206 17.83 -0.18 -23.01
C ILE A 206 17.43 -1.65 -22.93
N THR A 207 16.13 -1.91 -22.92
CA THR A 207 15.61 -3.26 -22.74
C THR A 207 15.60 -4.04 -24.06
N ARG A 208 15.63 -5.37 -23.96
CA ARG A 208 15.49 -6.23 -25.13
C ARG A 208 14.18 -5.98 -25.87
N GLN A 209 13.09 -5.71 -25.15
CA GLN A 209 11.79 -5.39 -25.73
C GLN A 209 11.85 -4.11 -26.58
N GLU A 210 12.50 -3.04 -26.10
CA GLU A 210 12.69 -1.80 -26.86
C GLU A 210 13.49 -2.06 -28.14
N LEU A 211 14.56 -2.84 -28.06
CA LEU A 211 15.35 -3.22 -29.24
C LEU A 211 14.51 -4.00 -30.25
N GLU A 212 13.75 -4.99 -29.79
CA GLU A 212 12.90 -5.83 -30.64
C GLU A 212 11.76 -5.02 -31.30
N GLN A 213 11.22 -4.03 -30.59
CA GLN A 213 10.10 -3.21 -31.05
C GLN A 213 10.55 -2.07 -31.97
N PHE A 214 11.63 -1.37 -31.63
CA PHE A 214 12.00 -0.10 -32.27
C PHE A 214 13.17 -0.20 -33.25
N LEU A 215 14.11 -1.15 -33.09
CA LEU A 215 15.21 -1.33 -34.04
C LEU A 215 14.73 -1.76 -35.44
N LYS A 216 13.58 -2.41 -35.54
CA LYS A 216 12.98 -2.86 -36.81
C LYS A 216 12.22 -1.77 -37.57
N VAL A 217 12.05 -0.59 -36.99
CA VAL A 217 11.28 0.54 -37.55
C VAL A 217 12.22 1.57 -38.14
N VAL A 218 13.25 1.15 -38.89
CA VAL A 218 14.00 2.06 -39.76
C VAL A 218 13.29 2.09 -41.12
N PRO A 219 12.69 3.24 -41.55
CA PRO A 219 12.21 3.35 -42.92
C PRO A 219 13.40 3.18 -43.86
N ARG A 220 13.28 2.25 -44.83
CA ARG A 220 14.21 2.18 -45.95
C ARG A 220 14.03 3.39 -46.88
#